data_babf3c78cff9f0f79fa8b216989a1c99
#
_entry.id   babf3c78cff9f0f79fa8b216989a1c99
#
_cell.length_a   1.000
_cell.length_b   1.000
_cell.length_c   1.000
_cell.angle_alpha   90.00
_cell.angle_beta   90.00
_cell.angle_gamma   90.00
#
_symmetry.space_group_name_H-M   'P 1'
#
loop_
_entity.id
_entity.type
_entity.pdbx_description
1 polymer ?
#
loop_
_entity_poly.entity_id
_entity_poly.type
_entity_poly.pdbx_seq_one_letter_code
_entity_poly.pdbx_strand_id
1 'polypeptide(L)'
;MVAATELFADRGFTGTTVDAIAVRARVNKAMINYHFAGKHGLYTAILRRDFGWALARLAEQRLEPMRADARLAQFVAVFGDLHQRRPGLSAMMLREAMSGGRHLDPTLLPHLRRIFEAVQSIVAQGVAEGTFRDVDPLFMHHTVVGCLAFFFAARPLRDRMISEGVVQTAALDPKRFIAHVQELLARGLAKE
;
A
#
# COMPACT_ATOMS: atom_id res chain seq x y z
N MET A 1 0.60 -8.96 -16.05
CA MET A 1 0.87 -8.34 -14.74
C MET A 1 0.03 -8.97 -13.61
N VAL A 2 -1.28 -9.24 -13.75
CA VAL A 2 -2.11 -9.85 -12.69
C VAL A 2 -1.52 -11.16 -12.17
N ALA A 3 -1.29 -12.14 -13.05
CA ALA A 3 -0.70 -13.44 -12.68
C ALA A 3 0.67 -13.32 -11.99
N ALA A 4 1.49 -12.34 -12.39
CA ALA A 4 2.78 -12.08 -11.74
C ALA A 4 2.59 -11.51 -10.33
N THR A 5 1.65 -10.55 -10.14
CA THR A 5 1.33 -10.00 -8.82
C THR A 5 0.88 -11.08 -7.86
N GLU A 6 0.00 -12.00 -8.29
CA GLU A 6 -0.46 -13.12 -7.49
C GLU A 6 0.71 -14.04 -7.05
N LEU A 7 1.58 -14.41 -8.00
CA LEU A 7 2.73 -15.27 -7.70
C LEU A 7 3.76 -14.58 -6.78
N PHE A 8 4.05 -13.30 -7.01
CA PHE A 8 4.94 -12.54 -6.12
C PHE A 8 4.34 -12.37 -4.72
N ALA A 9 3.04 -12.14 -4.61
CA ALA A 9 2.36 -12.05 -3.32
C ALA A 9 2.40 -13.37 -2.55
N ASP A 10 2.20 -14.51 -3.26
CA ASP A 10 2.17 -15.86 -2.67
C ASP A 10 3.57 -16.36 -2.31
N ARG A 11 4.52 -16.34 -3.26
CA ARG A 11 5.83 -16.99 -3.18
C ARG A 11 7.01 -16.05 -2.92
N GLY A 12 6.75 -14.76 -2.90
CA GLY A 12 7.78 -13.72 -2.85
C GLY A 12 8.58 -13.61 -4.17
N PHE A 13 9.50 -12.66 -4.21
CA PHE A 13 10.34 -12.44 -5.39
C PHE A 13 11.20 -13.68 -5.70
N THR A 14 11.91 -14.21 -4.70
CA THR A 14 12.86 -15.33 -4.89
C THR A 14 12.14 -16.62 -5.31
N GLY A 15 10.99 -16.93 -4.72
CA GLY A 15 10.21 -18.15 -5.01
C GLY A 15 9.41 -18.10 -6.32
N THR A 16 9.42 -16.98 -7.05
CA THR A 16 8.70 -16.80 -8.30
C THR A 16 9.67 -16.89 -9.48
N THR A 17 9.32 -17.67 -10.51
CA THR A 17 10.10 -17.77 -11.77
C THR A 17 9.33 -17.16 -12.94
N VAL A 18 10.06 -16.71 -13.99
CA VAL A 18 9.45 -16.21 -15.23
C VAL A 18 8.62 -17.31 -15.90
N ASP A 19 9.07 -18.56 -15.82
CA ASP A 19 8.34 -19.71 -16.39
C ASP A 19 7.00 -19.92 -15.69
N ALA A 20 6.95 -19.87 -14.35
CA ALA A 20 5.71 -19.96 -13.59
C ALA A 20 4.74 -18.81 -13.94
N ILE A 21 5.27 -17.60 -14.13
CA ILE A 21 4.46 -16.45 -14.55
C ILE A 21 3.91 -16.66 -15.95
N ALA A 22 4.74 -17.10 -16.89
CA ALA A 22 4.36 -17.33 -18.27
C ALA A 22 3.23 -18.37 -18.39
N VAL A 23 3.38 -19.50 -17.69
CA VAL A 23 2.36 -20.57 -17.61
C VAL A 23 1.05 -20.02 -17.04
N ARG A 24 1.11 -19.33 -15.89
CA ARG A 24 -0.10 -18.80 -15.23
C ARG A 24 -0.77 -17.70 -16.04
N ALA A 25 0.00 -16.87 -16.73
CA ALA A 25 -0.51 -15.81 -17.59
C ALA A 25 -0.93 -16.31 -18.99
N ARG A 26 -0.63 -17.56 -19.35
CA ARG A 26 -0.83 -18.16 -20.69
C ARG A 26 -0.17 -17.32 -21.79
N VAL A 27 1.06 -16.90 -21.56
CA VAL A 27 1.88 -16.15 -22.53
C VAL A 27 3.22 -16.83 -22.74
N ASN A 28 3.89 -16.49 -23.85
CA ASN A 28 5.26 -16.94 -24.07
C ASN A 28 6.22 -16.21 -23.11
N LYS A 29 7.13 -16.96 -22.50
CA LYS A 29 8.23 -16.43 -21.66
C LYS A 29 9.02 -15.31 -22.36
N ALA A 30 9.27 -15.45 -23.67
CA ALA A 30 9.96 -14.45 -24.46
C ALA A 30 9.27 -13.07 -24.40
N MET A 31 7.93 -13.04 -24.34
CA MET A 31 7.18 -11.79 -24.22
C MET A 31 7.46 -11.07 -22.88
N ILE A 32 7.62 -11.82 -21.78
CA ILE A 32 7.95 -11.25 -20.48
C ILE A 32 9.35 -10.63 -20.53
N ASN A 33 10.31 -11.35 -21.11
CA ASN A 33 11.68 -10.85 -21.25
C ASN A 33 11.74 -9.63 -22.18
N TYR A 34 11.01 -9.65 -23.28
CA TYR A 34 10.97 -8.55 -24.24
C TYR A 34 10.37 -7.27 -23.66
N HIS A 35 9.22 -7.37 -22.98
CA HIS A 35 8.51 -6.20 -22.48
C HIS A 35 9.03 -5.68 -21.13
N PHE A 36 9.60 -6.55 -20.30
CA PHE A 36 9.94 -6.19 -18.91
C PHE A 36 11.40 -6.43 -18.55
N ALA A 37 12.25 -6.87 -19.49
CA ALA A 37 13.62 -7.26 -19.18
C ALA A 37 13.73 -8.32 -18.05
N GLY A 38 12.79 -9.27 -18.04
CA GLY A 38 12.79 -10.40 -17.11
C GLY A 38 12.00 -10.16 -15.80
N LYS A 39 12.30 -10.99 -14.81
CA LYS A 39 11.55 -11.03 -13.53
C LYS A 39 11.64 -9.73 -12.74
N HIS A 40 12.85 -9.16 -12.64
CA HIS A 40 13.07 -7.94 -11.86
C HIS A 40 12.37 -6.73 -12.49
N GLY A 41 12.49 -6.56 -13.81
CA GLY A 41 11.79 -5.48 -14.49
C GLY A 41 10.27 -5.59 -14.43
N LEU A 42 9.71 -6.82 -14.49
CA LEU A 42 8.27 -7.03 -14.31
C LEU A 42 7.83 -6.70 -12.88
N TYR A 43 8.62 -7.09 -11.87
CA TYR A 43 8.37 -6.74 -10.47
C TYR A 43 8.36 -5.23 -10.26
N THR A 44 9.38 -4.55 -10.75
CA THR A 44 9.52 -3.09 -10.73
C THR A 44 8.35 -2.40 -11.45
N ALA A 45 7.95 -2.91 -12.61
CA ALA A 45 6.84 -2.35 -13.39
C ALA A 45 5.50 -2.45 -12.64
N ILE A 46 5.26 -3.54 -11.88
CA ILE A 46 4.08 -3.71 -11.04
C ILE A 46 4.08 -2.63 -9.94
N LEU A 47 5.16 -2.50 -9.18
CA LEU A 47 5.24 -1.54 -8.08
C LEU A 47 5.16 -0.10 -8.57
N ARG A 48 5.84 0.22 -9.69
CA ARG A 48 5.78 1.55 -10.31
C ARG A 48 4.35 1.93 -10.73
N ARG A 49 3.62 1.01 -11.34
CA ARG A 49 2.21 1.21 -11.71
C ARG A 49 1.36 1.51 -10.48
N ASP A 50 1.53 0.75 -9.42
CA ASP A 50 0.67 0.81 -8.25
C ASP A 50 0.96 2.05 -7.39
N PHE A 51 2.24 2.39 -7.18
CA PHE A 51 2.62 3.66 -6.54
C PHE A 51 2.26 4.87 -7.39
N GLY A 52 2.49 4.79 -8.71
CA GLY A 52 2.12 5.86 -9.64
C GLY A 52 0.61 6.15 -9.62
N TRP A 53 -0.21 5.10 -9.52
CA TRP A 53 -1.65 5.26 -9.38
C TRP A 53 -2.03 6.02 -8.09
N ALA A 54 -1.46 5.64 -6.95
CA ALA A 54 -1.74 6.32 -5.68
C ALA A 54 -1.32 7.79 -5.70
N LEU A 55 -0.12 8.07 -6.23
CA LEU A 55 0.39 9.44 -6.36
C LEU A 55 -0.47 10.30 -7.29
N ALA A 56 -0.93 9.73 -8.42
CA ALA A 56 -1.85 10.42 -9.33
C ALA A 56 -3.18 10.75 -8.64
N ARG A 57 -3.76 9.79 -7.90
CA ARG A 57 -5.01 10.03 -7.15
C ARG A 57 -4.85 11.10 -6.07
N LEU A 58 -3.74 11.12 -5.35
CA LEU A 58 -3.45 12.18 -4.38
C LEU A 58 -3.26 13.55 -5.06
N ALA A 59 -2.72 13.59 -6.27
CA ALA A 59 -2.53 14.84 -7.02
C ALA A 59 -3.85 15.38 -7.59
N GLU A 60 -4.72 14.52 -8.14
CA GLU A 60 -6.03 14.90 -8.70
C GLU A 60 -6.92 15.62 -7.68
N GLN A 61 -6.78 15.28 -6.41
CA GLN A 61 -7.64 15.76 -5.34
C GLN A 61 -7.15 17.06 -4.68
N ARG A 62 -6.05 17.66 -5.18
CA ARG A 62 -5.49 18.93 -4.69
C ARG A 62 -6.14 20.20 -5.26
N LEU A 63 -7.24 20.07 -5.99
CA LEU A 63 -7.84 21.21 -6.70
C LEU A 63 -8.52 22.24 -5.79
N GLU A 64 -8.79 21.89 -4.51
CA GLU A 64 -9.37 22.80 -3.51
C GLU A 64 -8.48 22.85 -2.26
N PRO A 65 -8.39 23.99 -1.58
CA PRO A 65 -7.69 24.09 -0.32
C PRO A 65 -8.41 23.26 0.74
N MET A 66 -7.81 22.13 1.11
CA MET A 66 -8.34 21.23 2.14
C MET A 66 -7.59 21.42 3.45
N ARG A 67 -8.30 21.31 4.58
CA ARG A 67 -7.71 21.24 5.92
C ARG A 67 -6.89 19.94 6.07
N ALA A 68 -5.94 19.97 6.99
CA ALA A 68 -5.03 18.84 7.20
C ALA A 68 -5.75 17.53 7.60
N ASP A 69 -6.80 17.62 8.42
CA ASP A 69 -7.62 16.48 8.82
C ASP A 69 -8.32 15.81 7.63
N ALA A 70 -8.90 16.61 6.73
CA ALA A 70 -9.52 16.11 5.52
C ALA A 70 -8.48 15.52 4.54
N ARG A 71 -7.31 16.14 4.41
CA ARG A 71 -6.19 15.61 3.60
C ARG A 71 -5.68 14.26 4.14
N LEU A 72 -5.59 14.11 5.47
CA LEU A 72 -5.18 12.85 6.09
C LEU A 72 -6.22 11.74 5.83
N ALA A 73 -7.50 12.06 6.06
CA ALA A 73 -8.59 11.13 5.78
C ALA A 73 -8.59 10.66 4.33
N GLN A 74 -8.31 11.58 3.40
CA GLN A 74 -8.20 11.30 1.99
C GLN A 74 -6.97 10.45 1.65
N PHE A 75 -5.81 10.72 2.25
CA PHE A 75 -4.62 9.88 2.09
C PHE A 75 -4.91 8.43 2.52
N VAL A 76 -5.55 8.23 3.67
CA VAL A 76 -5.97 6.90 4.16
C VAL A 76 -6.94 6.24 3.18
N ALA A 77 -7.91 6.99 2.63
CA ALA A 77 -8.87 6.46 1.66
C ALA A 77 -8.20 6.03 0.34
N VAL A 78 -7.28 6.83 -0.19
CA VAL A 78 -6.53 6.50 -1.44
C VAL A 78 -5.70 5.24 -1.26
N PHE A 79 -4.97 5.11 -0.14
CA PHE A 79 -4.17 3.92 0.13
C PHE A 79 -5.05 2.70 0.44
N GLY A 80 -6.16 2.88 1.12
CA GLY A 80 -7.15 1.82 1.32
C GLY A 80 -7.73 1.31 -0.01
N ASP A 81 -8.09 2.21 -0.92
CA ASP A 81 -8.57 1.85 -2.27
C ASP A 81 -7.48 1.17 -3.11
N LEU A 82 -6.23 1.64 -3.02
CA LEU A 82 -5.09 1.00 -3.66
C LEU A 82 -4.98 -0.48 -3.26
N HIS A 83 -5.00 -0.77 -1.98
CA HIS A 83 -4.88 -2.14 -1.47
C HIS A 83 -6.09 -3.01 -1.82
N GLN A 84 -7.30 -2.44 -1.86
CA GLN A 84 -8.49 -3.15 -2.32
C GLN A 84 -8.40 -3.53 -3.81
N ARG A 85 -7.95 -2.62 -4.65
CA ARG A 85 -7.78 -2.83 -6.10
C ARG A 85 -6.57 -3.70 -6.45
N ARG A 86 -5.59 -3.77 -5.57
CA ARG A 86 -4.30 -4.45 -5.76
C ARG A 86 -3.99 -5.38 -4.58
N PRO A 87 -4.78 -6.45 -4.38
CA PRO A 87 -4.69 -7.27 -3.16
C PRO A 87 -3.31 -7.92 -2.95
N GLY A 88 -2.52 -8.13 -4.01
CA GLY A 88 -1.16 -8.67 -3.89
C GLY A 88 -0.11 -7.63 -3.45
N LEU A 89 -0.38 -6.33 -3.60
CA LEU A 89 0.60 -5.28 -3.29
C LEU A 89 1.02 -5.29 -1.83
N SER A 90 0.06 -5.44 -0.92
CA SER A 90 0.32 -5.45 0.53
C SER A 90 1.30 -6.56 0.92
N ALA A 91 1.09 -7.78 0.42
CA ALA A 91 1.96 -8.92 0.68
C ALA A 91 3.35 -8.71 0.07
N MET A 92 3.44 -8.17 -1.15
CA MET A 92 4.71 -7.82 -1.79
C MET A 92 5.47 -6.79 -0.96
N MET A 93 4.83 -5.71 -0.50
CA MET A 93 5.47 -4.64 0.26
C MET A 93 5.92 -5.09 1.65
N LEU A 94 5.14 -5.90 2.36
CA LEU A 94 5.58 -6.45 3.64
C LEU A 94 6.78 -7.39 3.47
N ARG A 95 6.81 -8.21 2.41
CA ARG A 95 7.98 -9.04 2.12
C ARG A 95 9.22 -8.21 1.80
N GLU A 96 9.08 -7.10 1.08
CA GLU A 96 10.20 -6.17 0.82
C GLU A 96 10.67 -5.50 2.11
N ALA A 97 9.76 -5.03 2.97
CA ALA A 97 10.14 -4.46 4.26
C ALA A 97 10.93 -5.47 5.12
N MET A 98 10.48 -6.72 5.19
CA MET A 98 11.18 -7.80 5.93
C MET A 98 12.52 -8.20 5.30
N SER A 99 12.68 -8.02 3.99
CA SER A 99 13.94 -8.32 3.28
C SER A 99 14.92 -7.13 3.26
N GLY A 100 14.54 -5.99 3.84
CA GLY A 100 15.32 -4.76 3.80
C GLY A 100 15.28 -4.07 2.41
N GLY A 101 14.23 -4.31 1.63
CA GLY A 101 14.05 -3.69 0.31
C GLY A 101 15.00 -4.22 -0.78
N ARG A 102 15.54 -5.43 -0.59
CA ARG A 102 16.66 -5.98 -1.41
C ARG A 102 16.29 -6.21 -2.88
N HIS A 103 14.98 -6.29 -3.21
CA HIS A 103 14.51 -6.46 -4.59
C HIS A 103 13.87 -5.17 -5.14
N LEU A 104 13.85 -4.08 -4.36
CA LEU A 104 13.37 -2.79 -4.84
C LEU A 104 14.38 -2.18 -5.79
N ASP A 105 13.93 -1.90 -7.01
CA ASP A 105 14.73 -1.15 -7.96
C ASP A 105 14.92 0.30 -7.47
N PRO A 106 16.14 0.87 -7.52
CA PRO A 106 16.39 2.25 -7.10
C PRO A 106 15.48 3.29 -7.76
N THR A 107 14.98 3.01 -8.97
CA THR A 107 14.04 3.91 -9.68
C THR A 107 12.67 4.02 -9.01
N LEU A 108 12.36 3.17 -8.02
CA LEU A 108 11.15 3.26 -7.20
C LEU A 108 11.30 4.20 -5.99
N LEU A 109 12.53 4.50 -5.55
CA LEU A 109 12.79 5.35 -4.40
C LEU A 109 12.12 6.73 -4.51
N PRO A 110 12.10 7.41 -5.67
CA PRO A 110 11.37 8.66 -5.83
C PRO A 110 9.86 8.54 -5.55
N HIS A 111 9.23 7.40 -5.86
CA HIS A 111 7.81 7.18 -5.57
C HIS A 111 7.59 7.03 -4.06
N LEU A 112 8.41 6.23 -3.39
CA LEU A 112 8.35 6.04 -1.93
C LEU A 112 8.58 7.37 -1.20
N ARG A 113 9.58 8.13 -1.63
CA ARG A 113 9.86 9.47 -1.11
C ARG A 113 8.65 10.40 -1.24
N ARG A 114 8.01 10.49 -2.41
CA ARG A 114 6.83 11.34 -2.63
C ARG A 114 5.63 10.92 -1.77
N ILE A 115 5.47 9.62 -1.52
CA ILE A 115 4.43 9.11 -0.61
C ILE A 115 4.72 9.57 0.83
N PHE A 116 5.98 9.49 1.28
CA PHE A 116 6.38 10.00 2.59
C PHE A 116 6.21 11.52 2.70
N GLU A 117 6.67 12.28 1.71
CA GLU A 117 6.55 13.75 1.65
C GLU A 117 5.08 14.20 1.69
N ALA A 118 4.15 13.42 1.14
CA ALA A 118 2.72 13.72 1.25
C ALA A 118 2.25 13.68 2.71
N VAL A 119 2.64 12.66 3.48
CA VAL A 119 2.32 12.57 4.91
C VAL A 119 3.00 13.69 5.70
N GLN A 120 4.27 13.95 5.43
CA GLN A 120 5.04 15.04 6.06
C GLN A 120 4.35 16.40 5.85
N SER A 121 3.92 16.69 4.63
CA SER A 121 3.19 17.92 4.30
C SER A 121 1.84 18.02 5.03
N ILE A 122 1.11 16.92 5.18
CA ILE A 122 -0.16 16.89 5.89
C ILE A 122 0.05 17.14 7.38
N VAL A 123 1.04 16.52 8.00
CA VAL A 123 1.37 16.72 9.42
C VAL A 123 1.81 18.15 9.67
N ALA A 124 2.74 18.68 8.86
CA ALA A 124 3.21 20.07 9.00
C ALA A 124 2.06 21.10 8.87
N GLN A 125 1.14 20.87 7.92
CA GLN A 125 -0.05 21.71 7.77
C GLN A 125 -0.95 21.62 9.01
N GLY A 126 -1.22 20.43 9.53
CA GLY A 126 -2.12 20.27 10.68
C GLY A 126 -1.57 20.89 11.97
N VAL A 127 -0.26 20.82 12.17
CA VAL A 127 0.41 21.52 13.29
C VAL A 127 0.30 23.04 13.11
N ALA A 128 0.55 23.55 11.90
CA ALA A 128 0.43 24.99 11.59
C ALA A 128 -1.00 25.51 11.72
N GLU A 129 -2.01 24.73 11.33
CA GLU A 129 -3.43 25.04 11.51
C GLU A 129 -3.90 24.92 12.97
N GLY A 130 -3.07 24.34 13.85
CA GLY A 130 -3.46 24.05 15.24
C GLY A 130 -4.48 22.91 15.37
N THR A 131 -4.71 22.12 14.32
CA THR A 131 -5.61 20.98 14.32
C THR A 131 -4.94 19.71 14.82
N PHE A 132 -3.63 19.57 14.59
CA PHE A 132 -2.86 18.44 15.04
C PHE A 132 -1.91 18.84 16.17
N ARG A 133 -1.75 17.96 17.15
CA ARG A 133 -0.60 18.01 18.05
C ARG A 133 0.69 17.71 17.27
N ASP A 134 1.81 18.08 17.83
CA ASP A 134 3.12 17.78 17.24
C ASP A 134 3.37 16.26 17.25
N VAL A 135 3.63 15.69 16.08
CA VAL A 135 3.91 14.26 15.88
C VAL A 135 5.00 14.08 14.83
N ASP A 136 5.82 13.06 15.00
CA ASP A 136 6.83 12.69 14.02
C ASP A 136 6.16 12.19 12.72
N PRO A 137 6.42 12.83 11.56
CA PRO A 137 5.84 12.41 10.28
C PRO A 137 6.22 10.97 9.87
N LEU A 138 7.40 10.49 10.30
CA LEU A 138 7.84 9.12 10.01
C LEU A 138 6.99 8.11 10.78
N PHE A 139 6.71 8.37 12.06
CA PHE A 139 5.82 7.53 12.86
C PHE A 139 4.41 7.54 12.29
N MET A 140 3.91 8.72 11.87
CA MET A 140 2.61 8.83 11.22
C MET A 140 2.55 8.04 9.91
N HIS A 141 3.58 8.14 9.06
CA HIS A 141 3.68 7.38 7.82
C HIS A 141 3.61 5.87 8.09
N HIS A 142 4.43 5.37 9.04
CA HIS A 142 4.42 3.95 9.39
C HIS A 142 3.09 3.50 10.00
N THR A 143 2.45 4.36 10.80
CA THR A 143 1.12 4.06 11.36
C THR A 143 0.09 3.87 10.25
N VAL A 144 -0.02 4.82 9.33
CA VAL A 144 -1.03 4.73 8.26
C VAL A 144 -0.73 3.60 7.29
N VAL A 145 0.47 3.61 6.70
CA VAL A 145 0.84 2.64 5.65
C VAL A 145 0.97 1.24 6.23
N GLY A 146 1.54 1.11 7.44
CA GLY A 146 1.70 -0.17 8.13
C GLY A 146 0.37 -0.80 8.53
N CYS A 147 -0.56 -0.04 9.10
CA CYS A 147 -1.90 -0.53 9.46
C CYS A 147 -2.64 -1.05 8.22
N LEU A 148 -2.67 -0.27 7.14
CA LEU A 148 -3.34 -0.66 5.92
C LEU A 148 -2.67 -1.86 5.27
N ALA A 149 -1.34 -1.83 5.08
CA ALA A 149 -0.61 -2.93 4.47
C ALA A 149 -0.78 -4.24 5.25
N PHE A 150 -0.67 -4.21 6.57
CA PHE A 150 -0.86 -5.40 7.41
C PHE A 150 -2.31 -5.91 7.33
N PHE A 151 -3.30 -5.03 7.44
CA PHE A 151 -4.70 -5.43 7.35
C PHE A 151 -4.99 -6.18 6.05
N PHE A 152 -4.56 -5.67 4.91
CA PHE A 152 -4.81 -6.30 3.62
C PHE A 152 -3.96 -7.55 3.38
N ALA A 153 -2.69 -7.55 3.78
CA ALA A 153 -1.82 -8.73 3.64
C ALA A 153 -2.23 -9.90 4.54
N ALA A 154 -2.73 -9.61 5.74
CA ALA A 154 -3.17 -10.62 6.71
C ALA A 154 -4.55 -11.23 6.39
N ARG A 155 -5.17 -10.86 5.26
CA ARG A 155 -6.50 -11.39 4.89
C ARG A 155 -6.58 -12.93 4.93
N PRO A 156 -5.64 -13.71 4.33
CA PRO A 156 -5.73 -15.16 4.38
C PRO A 156 -5.70 -15.73 5.80
N LEU A 157 -4.89 -15.12 6.69
CA LEU A 157 -4.83 -15.50 8.10
C LEU A 157 -6.16 -15.20 8.80
N ARG A 158 -6.72 -14.01 8.58
CA ARG A 158 -8.03 -13.65 9.17
C ARG A 158 -9.15 -14.54 8.69
N ASP A 159 -9.21 -14.82 7.38
CA ASP A 159 -10.23 -15.70 6.81
C ASP A 159 -10.14 -17.10 7.46
N ARG A 160 -8.93 -17.61 7.71
CA ARG A 160 -8.71 -18.85 8.44
C ARG A 160 -9.15 -18.75 9.90
N MET A 161 -8.78 -17.70 10.62
CA MET A 161 -9.19 -17.52 12.03
C MET A 161 -10.72 -17.46 12.17
N ILE A 162 -11.42 -16.89 11.20
CA ILE A 162 -12.89 -16.85 11.17
C ILE A 162 -13.44 -18.26 10.88
N SER A 163 -12.92 -18.96 9.89
CA SER A 163 -13.38 -20.31 9.51
C SER A 163 -13.16 -21.35 10.61
N GLU A 164 -12.10 -21.19 11.40
CA GLU A 164 -11.75 -22.05 12.54
C GLU A 164 -12.47 -21.63 13.84
N GLY A 165 -13.32 -20.58 13.79
CA GLY A 165 -14.05 -20.10 14.96
C GLY A 165 -13.21 -19.39 16.03
N VAL A 166 -11.94 -19.08 15.72
CA VAL A 166 -11.02 -18.36 16.65
C VAL A 166 -11.49 -16.93 16.88
N VAL A 167 -12.04 -16.30 15.84
CA VAL A 167 -12.60 -14.95 15.90
C VAL A 167 -14.04 -15.00 15.42
N GLN A 168 -14.96 -14.57 16.31
CA GLN A 168 -16.36 -14.42 15.96
C GLN A 168 -16.59 -12.99 15.48
N THR A 169 -16.64 -12.79 14.17
CA THR A 169 -16.97 -11.50 13.60
C THR A 169 -17.83 -11.68 12.36
N ALA A 170 -18.80 -10.79 12.19
CA ALA A 170 -19.37 -10.57 10.87
C ALA A 170 -18.27 -10.13 9.90
N ALA A 171 -18.38 -10.51 8.64
CA ALA A 171 -17.37 -10.28 7.61
C ALA A 171 -16.68 -8.91 7.76
N LEU A 172 -15.34 -8.94 7.80
CA LEU A 172 -14.53 -7.73 7.93
C LEU A 172 -14.61 -6.94 6.62
N ASP A 173 -15.48 -5.95 6.59
CA ASP A 173 -15.57 -5.00 5.48
C ASP A 173 -14.33 -4.07 5.48
N PRO A 174 -13.51 -4.10 4.41
CA PRO A 174 -12.37 -3.20 4.29
C PRO A 174 -12.72 -1.72 4.41
N LYS A 175 -13.92 -1.30 3.98
CA LYS A 175 -14.37 0.09 4.11
C LYS A 175 -14.55 0.49 5.58
N ARG A 176 -15.09 -0.42 6.40
CA ARG A 176 -15.22 -0.18 7.85
C ARG A 176 -13.86 -0.07 8.52
N PHE A 177 -12.87 -0.86 8.09
CA PHE A 177 -11.51 -0.75 8.62
C PHE A 177 -10.88 0.59 8.23
N ILE A 178 -11.01 1.03 6.98
CA ILE A 178 -10.50 2.33 6.52
C ILE A 178 -11.13 3.46 7.33
N ALA A 179 -12.46 3.46 7.51
CA ALA A 179 -13.16 4.45 8.32
C ALA A 179 -12.69 4.44 9.78
N HIS A 180 -12.49 3.25 10.36
CA HIS A 180 -11.94 3.11 11.71
C HIS A 180 -10.55 3.72 11.85
N VAL A 181 -9.65 3.49 10.88
CA VAL A 181 -8.31 4.10 10.88
C VAL A 181 -8.41 5.62 10.78
N GLN A 182 -9.30 6.15 9.92
CA GLN A 182 -9.51 7.60 9.78
C GLN A 182 -10.00 8.21 11.12
N GLU A 183 -10.97 7.59 11.77
CA GLU A 183 -11.50 8.06 13.05
C GLU A 183 -10.44 8.01 14.17
N LEU A 184 -9.69 6.91 14.26
CA LEU A 184 -8.61 6.74 15.23
C LEU A 184 -7.54 7.81 15.10
N LEU A 185 -7.12 8.08 13.86
CA LEU A 185 -6.13 9.12 13.57
C LEU A 185 -6.66 10.53 13.86
N ALA A 186 -7.90 10.83 13.47
CA ALA A 186 -8.51 12.13 13.74
C ALA A 186 -8.55 12.42 15.25
N ARG A 187 -8.97 11.45 16.07
CA ARG A 187 -9.00 11.59 17.52
C ARG A 187 -7.60 11.63 18.14
N GLY A 188 -6.70 10.78 17.71
CA GLY A 188 -5.34 10.67 18.27
C GLY A 188 -4.42 11.86 17.91
N LEU A 189 -4.76 12.60 16.86
CA LEU A 189 -4.00 13.78 16.43
C LEU A 189 -4.60 15.10 16.92
N ALA A 190 -5.86 15.10 17.35
CA ALA A 190 -6.53 16.31 17.82
C ALA A 190 -5.67 17.01 18.89
N LYS A 191 -5.49 18.32 18.73
CA LYS A 191 -4.93 19.16 19.79
C LYS A 191 -6.00 19.38 20.84
N GLU A 192 -5.67 19.08 22.11
CA GLU A 192 -6.53 19.37 23.27
C GLU A 192 -6.74 20.88 23.45
#